data_b334182e720349ec5b77517de4cb5457
#
_entry.id   b334182e720349ec5b77517de4cb5457
#
_cell.length_a   1.000
_cell.length_b   1.000
_cell.length_c   1.000
_cell.angle_alpha   90.00
_cell.angle_beta   90.00
_cell.angle_gamma   90.00
#
_symmetry.space_group_name_H-M   'P 1'
#
loop_
_entity.id
_entity.type
_entity.pdbx_description
1 polymer ?
#
loop_
_entity_poly.entity_id
_entity_poly.type
_entity_poly.pdbx_seq_one_letter_code
_entity_poly.pdbx_strand_id
1 'polypeptide(L)' 'MLNSFSKSITLSATSDIEVDGKNNVVMYMNATINSNGDVNINQSIRNKELYIANQDVVDADYTEFKTSVMAYVE' A
#
# COMPACT_ATOMS: atom_id res chain seq x y z
N MET A 1 -33.89 -11.58 7.30
CA MET A 1 -33.57 -10.33 6.58
C MET A 1 -32.20 -9.83 6.97
N LEU A 2 -31.43 -9.37 6.02
CA LEU A 2 -30.11 -8.85 6.29
C LEU A 2 -30.20 -7.45 6.88
N ASN A 3 -29.68 -7.28 8.10
CA ASN A 3 -29.63 -5.97 8.73
C ASN A 3 -28.30 -5.28 8.54
N SER A 4 -27.24 -6.06 8.41
CA SER A 4 -25.94 -5.51 8.16
C SER A 4 -25.25 -6.37 7.14
N PHE A 5 -24.94 -5.78 6.04
CA PHE A 5 -24.21 -6.44 4.98
C PHE A 5 -23.02 -5.56 4.67
N SER A 6 -21.84 -6.08 4.90
CA SER A 6 -20.63 -5.31 4.64
C SER A 6 -19.77 -6.04 3.63
N LYS A 7 -19.17 -5.26 2.78
CA LYS A 7 -18.23 -5.73 1.80
C LYS A 7 -16.95 -4.94 1.94
N SER A 8 -15.83 -5.63 1.90
CA SER A 8 -14.56 -4.95 1.97
C SER A 8 -13.70 -5.34 0.79
N ILE A 9 -12.86 -4.43 0.35
CA ILE A 9 -11.90 -4.64 -0.70
C ILE A 9 -10.53 -4.47 -0.09
N THR A 10 -9.67 -5.46 -0.28
CA THR A 10 -8.30 -5.39 0.21
C THR A 10 -7.36 -5.26 -0.98
N LEU A 11 -6.52 -4.24 -0.94
CA LEU A 11 -5.52 -3.99 -1.96
C LEU A 11 -4.16 -4.09 -1.32
N SER A 12 -3.19 -4.58 -2.08
CA SER A 12 -1.83 -4.68 -1.56
C SER A 12 -0.83 -4.38 -2.68
N ALA A 13 0.32 -3.89 -2.28
CA ALA A 13 1.41 -3.59 -3.20
C ALA A 13 2.72 -3.61 -2.44
N THR A 14 3.81 -3.61 -3.19
CA THR A 14 5.14 -3.51 -2.60
C THR A 14 5.92 -2.44 -3.34
N SER A 15 6.86 -1.82 -2.62
CA SER A 15 7.85 -0.95 -3.23
C SER A 15 9.17 -1.71 -3.22
N ASP A 16 9.72 -1.96 -4.39
CA ASP A 16 10.92 -2.75 -4.56
C ASP A 16 12.05 -1.88 -5.09
N ILE A 17 13.27 -2.21 -4.66
CA ILE A 17 14.49 -1.56 -5.17
C ILE A 17 15.39 -2.65 -5.71
N GLU A 18 15.88 -2.45 -6.92
CA GLU A 18 16.79 -3.41 -7.54
C GLU A 18 18.22 -3.10 -7.09
N VAL A 19 18.89 -4.13 -6.56
CA VAL A 19 20.29 -4.05 -6.16
C VAL A 19 21.00 -5.25 -6.77
N ASP A 20 22.03 -4.98 -7.56
CA ASP A 20 22.83 -6.02 -8.20
C ASP A 20 21.98 -7.03 -8.99
N GLY A 21 20.96 -6.54 -9.67
CA GLY A 21 20.09 -7.37 -10.48
C GLY A 21 19.02 -8.11 -9.72
N LYS A 22 18.89 -7.87 -8.42
CA LYS A 22 17.87 -8.51 -7.59
C LYS A 22 16.91 -7.48 -7.05
N ASN A 23 15.63 -7.79 -7.14
CA ASN A 23 14.61 -6.95 -6.53
C ASN A 23 14.51 -7.23 -5.04
N ASN A 24 14.56 -6.18 -4.26
CA ASN A 24 14.43 -6.27 -2.82
C ASN A 24 13.18 -5.51 -2.39
N VAL A 25 12.30 -6.18 -1.67
CA VAL A 25 11.11 -5.53 -1.14
C VAL A 25 11.52 -4.61 -0.01
N VAL A 26 11.25 -3.33 -0.18
CA VAL A 26 11.59 -2.31 0.81
C VAL A 26 10.40 -1.99 1.69
N MET A 27 9.21 -1.97 1.10
CA MET A 27 8.01 -1.60 1.84
C MET A 27 6.83 -2.44 1.35
N TYR A 28 6.05 -2.94 2.30
CA TYR A 28 4.72 -3.49 2.01
C TYR A 28 3.69 -2.42 2.26
N MET A 29 2.71 -2.37 1.37
CA MET A 29 1.59 -1.46 1.50
C MET A 29 0.31 -2.25 1.36
N ASN A 30 -0.68 -1.96 2.20
CA ASN A 30 -1.98 -2.57 2.03
C ASN A 30 -3.06 -1.59 2.43
N ALA A 31 -4.25 -1.83 1.92
CA ALA A 31 -5.39 -0.97 2.20
C ALA A 31 -6.65 -1.82 2.25
N THR A 32 -7.55 -1.43 3.12
CA THR A 32 -8.87 -2.05 3.21
C THR A 32 -9.91 -0.95 3.05
N ILE A 33 -10.82 -1.15 2.13
CA ILE A 33 -11.91 -0.21 1.86
C ILE A 33 -13.21 -0.90 2.24
N ASN A 34 -13.92 -0.35 3.19
CA ASN A 34 -15.18 -0.91 3.65
C ASN A 34 -16.36 -0.24 2.95
N SER A 35 -17.47 -0.95 2.87
CA SER A 35 -18.65 -0.46 2.16
C SER A 35 -19.24 0.80 2.79
N ASN A 36 -18.91 1.06 4.06
CA ASN A 36 -19.39 2.27 4.74
C ASN A 36 -18.52 3.49 4.46
N GLY A 37 -17.47 3.33 3.65
CA GLY A 37 -16.60 4.43 3.29
C GLY A 37 -15.32 4.51 4.09
N ASP A 38 -15.12 3.63 5.07
CA ASP A 38 -13.88 3.61 5.84
C ASP A 38 -12.74 3.10 4.98
N VAL A 39 -11.62 3.79 5.05
CA VAL A 39 -10.42 3.40 4.33
C VAL A 39 -9.28 3.32 5.32
N ASN A 40 -8.63 2.17 5.36
CA ASN A 40 -7.45 1.96 6.20
C ASN A 40 -6.27 1.64 5.30
N ILE A 41 -5.21 2.42 5.44
CA ILE A 41 -3.99 2.22 4.66
C ILE A 41 -2.86 1.97 5.63
N ASN A 42 -2.14 0.88 5.41
CA ASN A 42 -1.02 0.50 6.25
C ASN A 42 0.23 0.35 5.42
N GLN A 43 1.37 0.64 6.03
CA GLN A 43 2.66 0.42 5.40
C GLN A 43 3.58 -0.26 6.41
N SER A 44 4.47 -1.07 5.88
CA SER A 44 5.45 -1.77 6.70
C SER A 44 6.78 -1.74 5.98
N ILE A 45 7.79 -1.15 6.62
CA ILE A 45 9.12 -1.06 6.04
C ILE A 45 9.85 -2.36 6.33
N ARG A 46 10.28 -3.05 5.26
CA ARG A 46 10.93 -4.34 5.37
C ARG A 46 12.44 -4.26 5.30
N ASN A 47 12.97 -3.21 4.69
CA ASN A 47 14.41 -3.02 4.60
C ASN A 47 14.73 -1.56 4.87
N LYS A 48 15.08 -1.28 6.11
CA LYS A 48 15.30 0.09 6.55
C LYS A 48 16.46 0.75 5.81
N GLU A 49 17.53 0.00 5.58
CA GLU A 49 18.68 0.57 4.90
C GLU A 49 18.37 1.01 3.49
N LEU A 50 17.68 0.16 2.73
CA LEU A 50 17.29 0.51 1.38
C LEU A 50 16.23 1.61 1.37
N TYR A 51 15.36 1.64 2.38
CA TYR A 51 14.38 2.70 2.48
C TYR A 51 15.07 4.06 2.64
N ILE A 52 16.02 4.14 3.56
CA ILE A 52 16.73 5.41 3.81
C ILE A 52 17.51 5.83 2.57
N ALA A 53 18.15 4.89 1.90
CA ALA A 53 18.95 5.20 0.70
C ALA A 53 18.10 5.61 -0.49
N ASN A 54 16.83 5.17 -0.54
CA ASN A 54 15.95 5.42 -1.68
C ASN A 54 14.62 6.03 -1.24
N GLN A 55 14.65 6.84 -0.20
CA GLN A 55 13.43 7.35 0.42
C GLN A 55 12.52 8.08 -0.56
N ASP A 56 13.08 8.88 -1.44
CA ASP A 56 12.28 9.62 -2.41
C ASP A 56 11.49 8.70 -3.31
N VAL A 57 12.13 7.62 -3.78
CA VAL A 57 11.48 6.68 -4.69
C VAL A 57 10.41 5.88 -3.95
N VAL A 58 10.73 5.41 -2.76
CA VAL A 58 9.79 4.59 -1.98
C VAL A 58 8.59 5.42 -1.54
N ASP A 59 8.82 6.64 -1.11
CA ASP A 59 7.72 7.52 -0.70
C ASP A 59 6.84 7.89 -1.90
N ALA A 60 7.43 8.03 -3.09
CA ALA A 60 6.64 8.27 -4.29
C ALA A 60 5.76 7.05 -4.61
N ASP A 61 6.28 5.84 -4.43
CA ASP A 61 5.50 4.63 -4.63
C ASP A 61 4.33 4.57 -3.64
N TYR A 62 4.57 4.94 -2.40
CA TYR A 62 3.51 4.97 -1.41
C TYR A 62 2.43 5.99 -1.76
N THR A 63 2.83 7.16 -2.24
CA THR A 63 1.88 8.18 -2.67
C THR A 63 1.04 7.69 -3.84
N GLU A 64 1.68 7.01 -4.78
CA GLU A 64 0.97 6.43 -5.92
C GLU A 64 -0.04 5.38 -5.45
N PHE A 65 0.37 4.55 -4.49
CA PHE A 65 -0.53 3.55 -3.92
C PHE A 65 -1.74 4.20 -3.26
N LYS A 66 -1.52 5.23 -2.47
CA LYS A 66 -2.63 5.95 -1.82
C LYS A 66 -3.58 6.54 -2.86
N THR A 67 -3.03 7.13 -3.91
CA THR A 67 -3.85 7.70 -4.97
C THR A 67 -4.69 6.64 -5.64
N SER A 68 -4.09 5.47 -5.90
CA SER A 68 -4.80 4.37 -6.52
C SER A 68 -5.91 3.84 -5.61
N VAL A 69 -5.63 3.74 -4.31
CA VAL A 69 -6.62 3.28 -3.34
C VAL A 69 -7.80 4.24 -3.29
N MET A 70 -7.53 5.53 -3.27
CA MET A 70 -8.61 6.53 -3.21
C MET A 70 -9.48 6.50 -4.45
N ALA A 71 -8.97 6.04 -5.57
CA ALA A 71 -9.77 5.90 -6.78
C ALA A 71 -10.85 4.82 -6.64
N TYR A 72 -10.66 3.88 -5.73
CA TYR A 72 -11.65 2.83 -5.49
C TYR A 72 -12.75 3.27 -4.53
N VAL A 73 -12.56 4.38 -3.84
CA VAL A 73 -13.56 4.86 -2.87
C VAL A 73 -14.76 5.49 -3.56
N GLU A 74 -14.58 5.93 -4.75
CA GLU A 74 -15.62 6.58 -5.55
C GLU A 74 -16.83 5.67 -5.81
#